data_cc5e588e7921fc1f9931b8f4953899fd
#
_entry.id   cc5e588e7921fc1f9931b8f4953899fd
#
_cell.length_a   1.000
_cell.length_b   1.000
_cell.length_c   1.000
_cell.angle_alpha   90.00
_cell.angle_beta   90.00
_cell.angle_gamma   90.00
#
_symmetry.space_group_name_H-M   'P 1'
#
loop_
_entity.id
_entity.type
_entity.pdbx_description
1 polymer ?
#
loop_
_entity_poly.entity_id
_entity_poly.type
_entity_poly.pdbx_seq_one_letter_code
_entity_poly.pdbx_strand_id
1 'polypeptide(L)'
;MAFGLKKFLFGGDARQPENLPSSVKQALASWRASPPPELDEQHFHMRYLVIDVATSGPRADEDELLGISAVALRGGSVIATDSFAFDFAADEAKGVAVDSQLTAFLTYAAKAPLVTYHVPFVSGFLERAYKERLAVDFQPQWIDLAWLLPSLFKDKSATVRPLDEWLEAFAIGGDQRRDTMENTLVLARLFQMVLARANDQEILTAEKLIEESKSASFLRRSS
;
A
#
# COMPACT_ATOMS: atom_id res chain seq x y z
N MET A 1 24.23 23.20 1.89
CA MET A 1 24.21 23.16 0.41
C MET A 1 23.71 21.79 0.00
N ALA A 2 22.40 21.68 -0.21
CA ALA A 2 21.79 20.45 -0.72
C ALA A 2 21.50 20.66 -2.20
N PHE A 3 22.47 20.33 -3.04
CA PHE A 3 22.36 20.46 -4.49
C PHE A 3 22.23 19.08 -5.13
N GLY A 4 21.17 18.88 -5.89
CA GLY A 4 21.28 18.07 -7.10
C GLY A 4 20.73 16.67 -7.15
N LEU A 5 19.99 16.13 -6.14
CA LEU A 5 19.34 14.80 -6.29
C LEU A 5 17.95 14.83 -6.95
N LYS A 6 17.39 16.00 -7.15
CA LYS A 6 15.96 16.19 -7.50
C LYS A 6 15.52 15.81 -8.91
N LYS A 7 16.40 15.34 -9.78
CA LYS A 7 16.03 15.15 -11.22
C LYS A 7 16.23 13.72 -11.75
N PHE A 8 16.71 12.79 -10.95
CA PHE A 8 17.13 11.46 -11.43
C PHE A 8 16.22 10.30 -11.08
N LEU A 9 15.32 10.42 -10.10
CA LEU A 9 14.51 9.27 -9.68
C LEU A 9 13.26 9.06 -10.52
N PHE A 10 12.58 10.13 -10.94
CA PHE A 10 11.29 10.04 -11.65
C PHE A 10 11.14 11.17 -12.67
N GLY A 11 11.79 11.12 -13.80
CA GLY A 11 11.70 12.19 -14.80
C GLY A 11 12.45 11.88 -16.11
N GLY A 12 12.56 10.61 -16.45
CA GLY A 12 13.07 10.14 -17.74
C GLY A 12 11.98 9.45 -18.54
N ASP A 13 12.18 9.30 -19.84
CA ASP A 13 11.33 8.45 -20.68
C ASP A 13 11.19 7.06 -20.04
N ALA A 14 9.97 6.51 -20.06
CA ALA A 14 9.68 5.19 -19.51
C ALA A 14 10.70 4.16 -20.02
N ARG A 15 11.35 3.43 -19.10
CA ARG A 15 12.36 2.44 -19.46
C ARG A 15 11.75 1.35 -20.35
N GLN A 16 12.44 1.03 -21.41
CA GLN A 16 12.06 -0.12 -22.23
C GLN A 16 12.40 -1.41 -21.47
N PRO A 17 11.52 -2.45 -21.50
CA PRO A 17 11.74 -3.71 -20.78
C PRO A 17 13.07 -4.40 -21.13
N GLU A 18 13.55 -4.19 -22.34
CA GLU A 18 14.81 -4.76 -22.83
C GLU A 18 16.04 -4.22 -22.06
N ASN A 19 15.97 -3.02 -21.53
CA ASN A 19 17.07 -2.33 -20.85
C ASN A 19 17.17 -2.62 -19.34
N LEU A 20 16.29 -3.49 -18.81
CA LEU A 20 16.33 -3.87 -17.41
C LEU A 20 17.47 -4.88 -17.12
N PRO A 21 18.11 -4.83 -15.94
CA PRO A 21 19.08 -5.85 -15.52
C PRO A 21 18.48 -7.27 -15.54
N SER A 22 19.33 -8.27 -15.81
CA SER A 22 18.87 -9.66 -15.91
C SER A 22 18.20 -10.16 -14.63
N SER A 23 18.72 -9.78 -13.45
CA SER A 23 18.13 -10.12 -12.16
C SER A 23 16.72 -9.54 -11.97
N VAL A 24 16.52 -8.28 -12.40
CA VAL A 24 15.20 -7.63 -12.38
C VAL A 24 14.23 -8.32 -13.33
N LYS A 25 14.66 -8.64 -14.55
CA LYS A 25 13.85 -9.40 -15.52
C LYS A 25 13.40 -10.74 -14.97
N GLN A 26 14.33 -11.48 -14.35
CA GLN A 26 14.03 -12.78 -13.76
C GLN A 26 13.03 -12.67 -12.60
N ALA A 27 13.20 -11.70 -11.68
CA ALA A 27 12.29 -11.49 -10.58
C ALA A 27 10.89 -11.06 -11.06
N LEU A 28 10.80 -10.19 -12.09
CA LEU A 28 9.53 -9.82 -12.71
C LEU A 28 8.84 -11.02 -13.38
N ALA A 29 9.60 -11.89 -14.07
CA ALA A 29 9.05 -13.10 -14.67
C ALA A 29 8.48 -14.04 -13.60
N SER A 30 9.20 -14.26 -12.51
CA SER A 30 8.75 -15.08 -11.37
C SER A 30 7.50 -14.50 -10.72
N TRP A 31 7.46 -13.18 -10.49
CA TRP A 31 6.27 -12.51 -9.93
C TRP A 31 5.05 -12.61 -10.85
N ARG A 32 5.23 -12.44 -12.18
CA ARG A 32 4.14 -12.61 -13.15
C ARG A 32 3.58 -14.03 -13.17
N ALA A 33 4.43 -15.02 -13.01
CA ALA A 33 4.06 -16.43 -13.00
C ALA A 33 3.40 -16.87 -11.67
N SER A 34 3.54 -16.11 -10.58
CA SER A 34 2.91 -16.45 -9.30
C SER A 34 1.38 -16.37 -9.42
N PRO A 35 0.63 -17.32 -8.82
CA PRO A 35 -0.83 -17.30 -8.86
C PRO A 35 -1.39 -16.09 -8.11
N PRO A 36 -2.58 -15.60 -8.50
CA PRO A 36 -3.32 -14.64 -7.67
C PRO A 36 -3.76 -15.30 -6.36
N PRO A 37 -4.05 -14.51 -5.31
CA PRO A 37 -4.63 -15.03 -4.07
C PRO A 37 -6.07 -15.49 -4.30
N GLU A 38 -6.52 -16.45 -3.52
CA GLU A 38 -7.92 -16.91 -3.49
C GLU A 38 -8.72 -15.93 -2.61
N LEU A 39 -9.37 -14.94 -3.24
CA LEU A 39 -10.03 -13.83 -2.54
C LEU A 39 -11.33 -14.21 -1.84
N ASP A 40 -11.92 -15.34 -2.19
CA ASP A 40 -13.13 -15.93 -1.59
C ASP A 40 -12.87 -16.67 -0.28
N GLU A 41 -11.61 -16.88 0.10
CA GLU A 41 -11.26 -17.41 1.40
C GLU A 41 -11.58 -16.44 2.55
N GLN A 42 -11.82 -17.03 3.73
CA GLN A 42 -12.06 -16.26 4.95
C GLN A 42 -10.83 -15.44 5.35
N HIS A 43 -11.06 -14.29 5.99
CA HIS A 43 -10.01 -13.36 6.40
C HIS A 43 -8.88 -14.02 7.19
N PHE A 44 -9.16 -15.05 8.00
CA PHE A 44 -8.14 -15.76 8.79
C PHE A 44 -7.13 -16.52 7.95
N HIS A 45 -7.48 -16.93 6.74
CA HIS A 45 -6.59 -17.63 5.82
C HIS A 45 -5.85 -16.68 4.90
N MET A 46 -6.37 -15.46 4.73
CA MET A 46 -5.81 -14.45 3.85
C MET A 46 -4.58 -13.77 4.47
N ARG A 47 -3.56 -13.55 3.64
CA ARG A 47 -2.47 -12.62 3.93
C ARG A 47 -2.80 -11.27 3.31
N TYR A 48 -2.99 -10.26 4.13
CA TYR A 48 -3.09 -8.87 3.71
C TYR A 48 -1.77 -8.16 3.91
N LEU A 49 -1.48 -7.17 3.07
CA LEU A 49 -0.38 -6.25 3.28
C LEU A 49 -0.92 -4.85 3.53
N VAL A 50 -0.68 -4.33 4.70
CA VAL A 50 -0.89 -2.91 4.98
C VAL A 50 0.35 -2.16 4.56
N ILE A 51 0.17 -1.12 3.75
CA ILE A 51 1.28 -0.36 3.18
C ILE A 51 1.09 1.14 3.37
N ASP A 52 2.21 1.83 3.43
CA ASP A 52 2.29 3.28 3.35
C ASP A 52 3.50 3.71 2.53
N VAL A 53 3.51 4.94 2.02
CA VAL A 53 4.57 5.49 1.19
C VAL A 53 5.09 6.81 1.76
N ALA A 54 6.40 6.99 1.71
CA ALA A 54 7.03 8.29 1.91
C ALA A 54 7.12 9.01 0.57
N THR A 55 6.74 10.28 0.53
CA THR A 55 6.73 11.10 -0.68
C THR A 55 7.30 12.49 -0.42
N SER A 56 7.79 13.17 -1.44
CA SER A 56 8.29 14.56 -1.31
C SER A 56 7.16 15.59 -1.27
N GLY A 57 5.94 15.20 -1.61
CA GLY A 57 4.74 16.04 -1.62
C GLY A 57 3.50 15.24 -2.00
N PRO A 58 2.32 15.87 -2.13
CA PRO A 58 1.05 15.17 -2.26
C PRO A 58 0.67 14.76 -3.70
N ARG A 59 1.40 15.19 -4.71
CA ARG A 59 1.01 15.04 -6.11
C ARG A 59 1.81 13.96 -6.81
N ALA A 60 1.17 12.83 -7.07
CA ALA A 60 1.81 11.67 -7.68
C ALA A 60 2.38 11.92 -9.09
N ASP A 61 1.90 12.93 -9.82
CA ASP A 61 2.38 13.35 -11.13
C ASP A 61 3.63 14.26 -11.09
N GLU A 62 3.88 14.93 -9.96
CA GLU A 62 4.98 15.89 -9.82
C GLU A 62 5.99 15.53 -8.74
N ASP A 63 5.50 14.96 -7.63
CA ASP A 63 6.32 14.66 -6.46
C ASP A 63 6.96 13.27 -6.54
N GLU A 64 8.00 13.07 -5.74
CA GLU A 64 8.79 11.84 -5.76
C GLU A 64 8.31 10.83 -4.72
N LEU A 65 8.31 9.54 -5.08
CA LEU A 65 8.23 8.43 -4.15
C LEU A 65 9.60 8.27 -3.47
N LEU A 66 9.64 8.42 -2.15
CA LEU A 66 10.87 8.38 -1.35
C LEU A 66 11.10 7.03 -0.67
N GLY A 67 10.02 6.29 -0.41
CA GLY A 67 10.11 4.99 0.23
C GLY A 67 8.78 4.26 0.29
N ILE A 68 8.84 2.97 0.64
CA ILE A 68 7.66 2.12 0.87
C ILE A 68 7.89 1.37 2.18
N SER A 69 6.84 1.28 2.98
CA SER A 69 6.78 0.37 4.11
C SER A 69 5.55 -0.51 4.04
N ALA A 70 5.68 -1.75 4.49
CA ALA A 70 4.58 -2.70 4.51
C ALA A 70 4.71 -3.66 5.70
N VAL A 71 3.58 -4.11 6.21
CA VAL A 71 3.50 -5.16 7.23
C VAL A 71 2.37 -6.11 6.90
N ALA A 72 2.61 -7.40 7.10
CA ALA A 72 1.59 -8.41 6.85
C ALA A 72 0.61 -8.54 8.02
N LEU A 73 -0.67 -8.72 7.68
CA LEU A 73 -1.68 -9.30 8.57
C LEU A 73 -2.01 -10.72 8.10
N ARG A 74 -2.04 -11.65 9.04
CA ARG A 74 -2.48 -13.02 8.82
C ARG A 74 -3.21 -13.54 10.06
N GLY A 75 -4.30 -14.24 9.87
CA GLY A 75 -5.11 -14.74 11.00
C GLY A 75 -5.65 -13.62 11.89
N GLY A 76 -5.92 -12.43 11.33
CA GLY A 76 -6.36 -11.25 12.09
C GLY A 76 -5.26 -10.58 12.93
N SER A 77 -4.01 -11.04 12.86
CA SER A 77 -2.90 -10.52 13.64
C SER A 77 -1.84 -9.84 12.76
N VAL A 78 -1.27 -8.76 13.26
CA VAL A 78 -0.10 -8.11 12.67
C VAL A 78 1.13 -8.99 12.89
N ILE A 79 1.84 -9.33 11.82
CA ILE A 79 3.06 -10.13 11.87
C ILE A 79 4.27 -9.21 11.71
N ALA A 80 4.79 -8.68 12.81
CA ALA A 80 5.88 -7.70 12.78
C ALA A 80 7.16 -8.22 12.08
N THR A 81 7.41 -9.53 12.12
CA THR A 81 8.53 -10.17 11.43
C THR A 81 8.30 -10.38 9.93
N ASP A 82 7.04 -10.27 9.45
CA ASP A 82 6.67 -10.25 8.04
C ASP A 82 6.41 -8.78 7.64
N SER A 83 7.49 -8.00 7.62
CA SER A 83 7.49 -6.59 7.27
C SER A 83 8.52 -6.28 6.20
N PHE A 84 8.31 -5.19 5.50
CA PHE A 84 9.16 -4.70 4.43
C PHE A 84 9.25 -3.18 4.51
N ALA A 85 10.47 -2.66 4.42
CA ALA A 85 10.67 -1.21 4.33
C ALA A 85 11.92 -0.92 3.51
N PHE A 86 11.85 0.12 2.71
CA PHE A 86 13.03 0.72 2.11
C PHE A 86 12.86 2.23 1.97
N ASP A 87 14.00 2.90 2.02
CA ASP A 87 14.17 4.31 1.70
C ASP A 87 15.08 4.40 0.49
N PHE A 88 14.59 4.98 -0.60
CA PHE A 88 15.31 5.01 -1.87
C PHE A 88 16.68 5.69 -1.76
N ALA A 89 16.73 6.84 -1.08
CA ALA A 89 17.97 7.60 -0.97
C ALA A 89 19.00 6.93 -0.04
N ALA A 90 18.54 6.41 1.10
CA ALA A 90 19.41 5.73 2.05
C ALA A 90 19.96 4.41 1.50
N ASP A 91 19.18 3.69 0.73
CA ASP A 91 19.58 2.39 0.18
C ASP A 91 20.40 2.55 -1.11
N GLU A 92 20.12 3.56 -1.94
CA GLU A 92 20.96 3.91 -3.08
C GLU A 92 22.36 4.30 -2.62
N ALA A 93 22.48 5.03 -1.50
CA ALA A 93 23.77 5.35 -0.89
C ALA A 93 24.54 4.10 -0.43
N LYS A 94 23.85 2.97 -0.19
CA LYS A 94 24.45 1.65 0.09
C LYS A 94 24.68 0.81 -1.17
N GLY A 95 24.42 1.35 -2.36
CA GLY A 95 24.59 0.67 -3.64
C GLY A 95 23.41 -0.24 -4.04
N VAL A 96 22.26 -0.11 -3.39
CA VAL A 96 21.06 -0.87 -3.75
C VAL A 96 20.26 -0.07 -4.77
N ALA A 97 20.13 -0.59 -5.98
CA ALA A 97 19.41 0.09 -7.05
C ALA A 97 17.89 0.11 -6.78
N VAL A 98 17.23 1.23 -7.10
CA VAL A 98 15.77 1.43 -6.97
C VAL A 98 14.98 0.33 -7.68
N ASP A 99 15.40 -0.07 -8.88
CA ASP A 99 14.72 -1.14 -9.64
C ASP A 99 14.71 -2.47 -8.91
N SER A 100 15.81 -2.79 -8.20
CA SER A 100 15.91 -3.99 -7.36
C SER A 100 14.99 -3.91 -6.15
N GLN A 101 14.85 -2.75 -5.53
CA GLN A 101 13.95 -2.54 -4.39
C GLN A 101 12.48 -2.64 -4.79
N LEU A 102 12.09 -2.00 -5.88
CA LEU A 102 10.74 -2.12 -6.43
C LEU A 102 10.39 -3.58 -6.76
N THR A 103 11.36 -4.31 -7.35
CA THR A 103 11.16 -5.74 -7.67
C THR A 103 11.10 -6.61 -6.41
N ALA A 104 11.90 -6.30 -5.39
CA ALA A 104 11.85 -6.96 -4.09
C ALA A 104 10.50 -6.76 -3.41
N PHE A 105 9.90 -5.55 -3.52
CA PHE A 105 8.56 -5.31 -3.01
C PHE A 105 7.51 -6.17 -3.74
N LEU A 106 7.56 -6.29 -5.08
CA LEU A 106 6.65 -7.18 -5.81
C LEU A 106 6.75 -8.63 -5.36
N THR A 107 7.98 -9.09 -5.14
CA THR A 107 8.25 -10.46 -4.64
C THR A 107 7.70 -10.64 -3.23
N TYR A 108 7.91 -9.67 -2.36
CA TYR A 108 7.39 -9.68 -0.99
C TYR A 108 5.85 -9.62 -0.96
N ALA A 109 5.26 -8.77 -1.77
CA ALA A 109 3.82 -8.61 -1.85
C ALA A 109 3.12 -9.88 -2.37
N ALA A 110 3.75 -10.63 -3.27
CA ALA A 110 3.25 -11.90 -3.81
C ALA A 110 1.77 -11.83 -4.23
N LYS A 111 1.33 -10.70 -4.78
CA LYS A 111 -0.06 -10.39 -5.20
C LYS A 111 -1.11 -10.38 -4.08
N ALA A 112 -0.70 -10.35 -2.81
CA ALA A 112 -1.63 -10.18 -1.70
C ALA A 112 -2.45 -8.88 -1.85
N PRO A 113 -3.70 -8.82 -1.35
CA PRO A 113 -4.45 -7.57 -1.29
C PRO A 113 -3.70 -6.52 -0.49
N LEU A 114 -3.61 -5.31 -1.05
CA LEU A 114 -2.93 -4.17 -0.44
C LEU A 114 -3.94 -3.27 0.26
N VAL A 115 -3.65 -2.95 1.50
CA VAL A 115 -4.49 -2.12 2.36
C VAL A 115 -3.76 -0.82 2.67
N THR A 116 -4.42 0.31 2.47
CA THR A 116 -3.87 1.61 2.81
C THR A 116 -4.97 2.60 3.18
N TYR A 117 -4.59 3.77 3.64
CA TYR A 117 -5.50 4.89 3.81
C TYR A 117 -5.38 5.81 2.60
N HIS A 118 -6.50 6.03 1.88
CA HIS A 118 -6.56 6.85 0.67
C HIS A 118 -5.81 6.23 -0.52
N VAL A 119 -6.33 5.13 -1.05
CA VAL A 119 -5.76 4.38 -2.19
C VAL A 119 -5.33 5.27 -3.37
N PRO A 120 -6.12 6.28 -3.83
CA PRO A 120 -5.70 7.09 -4.98
C PRO A 120 -4.36 7.80 -4.79
N PHE A 121 -4.03 8.17 -3.56
CA PHE A 121 -2.73 8.76 -3.25
C PHE A 121 -1.60 7.73 -3.38
N VAL A 122 -1.70 6.61 -2.69
CA VAL A 122 -0.65 5.58 -2.66
C VAL A 122 -0.49 4.90 -4.01
N SER A 123 -1.61 4.53 -4.66
CA SER A 123 -1.58 3.86 -5.97
C SER A 123 -0.94 4.74 -7.04
N GLY A 124 -1.25 6.03 -7.07
CA GLY A 124 -0.70 6.96 -8.06
C GLY A 124 0.83 7.01 -8.05
N PHE A 125 1.45 7.05 -6.87
CA PHE A 125 2.91 7.00 -6.73
C PHE A 125 3.50 5.65 -7.16
N LEU A 126 2.87 4.55 -6.73
CA LEU A 126 3.36 3.21 -7.06
C LEU A 126 3.20 2.90 -8.55
N GLU A 127 2.02 3.17 -9.13
CA GLU A 127 1.76 2.95 -10.55
C GLU A 127 2.76 3.70 -11.43
N ARG A 128 3.03 4.98 -11.11
CA ARG A 128 4.04 5.76 -11.82
C ARG A 128 5.43 5.15 -11.66
N ALA A 129 5.86 4.82 -10.44
CA ALA A 129 7.16 4.25 -10.20
C ALA A 129 7.37 2.93 -10.95
N TYR A 130 6.40 2.03 -10.91
CA TYR A 130 6.46 0.76 -11.62
C TYR A 130 6.43 0.91 -13.13
N LYS A 131 5.61 1.81 -13.65
CA LYS A 131 5.53 2.10 -15.07
C LYS A 131 6.81 2.69 -15.63
N GLU A 132 7.33 3.74 -14.99
CA GLU A 132 8.51 4.45 -15.45
C GLU A 132 9.81 3.64 -15.27
N ARG A 133 9.93 2.92 -14.15
CA ARG A 133 11.17 2.22 -13.80
C ARG A 133 11.25 0.80 -14.34
N LEU A 134 10.14 0.08 -14.37
CA LEU A 134 10.11 -1.35 -14.66
C LEU A 134 9.24 -1.72 -15.86
N ALA A 135 8.56 -0.76 -16.49
CA ALA A 135 7.55 -0.99 -17.53
C ALA A 135 6.48 -2.02 -17.08
N VAL A 136 6.05 -1.92 -15.82
CA VAL A 136 5.03 -2.79 -15.22
C VAL A 136 3.77 -1.99 -14.99
N ASP A 137 2.65 -2.51 -15.46
CA ASP A 137 1.32 -2.04 -15.08
C ASP A 137 0.96 -2.65 -13.72
N PHE A 138 1.07 -1.83 -12.66
CA PHE A 138 0.90 -2.27 -11.27
C PHE A 138 -0.56 -2.13 -10.84
N GLN A 139 -1.30 -3.21 -10.90
CA GLN A 139 -2.75 -3.27 -10.63
C GLN A 139 -3.09 -4.30 -9.54
N PRO A 140 -2.69 -4.08 -8.29
CA PRO A 140 -3.02 -4.98 -7.20
C PRO A 140 -4.50 -4.86 -6.79
N GLN A 141 -4.96 -5.80 -5.97
CA GLN A 141 -6.25 -5.67 -5.30
C GLN A 141 -6.12 -4.70 -4.13
N TRP A 142 -6.84 -3.58 -4.21
CA TRP A 142 -6.79 -2.52 -3.20
C TRP A 142 -7.95 -2.58 -2.23
N ILE A 143 -7.65 -2.29 -0.96
CA ILE A 143 -8.62 -2.03 0.11
C ILE A 143 -8.33 -0.65 0.68
N ASP A 144 -9.29 0.26 0.59
CA ASP A 144 -9.15 1.65 1.04
C ASP A 144 -9.82 1.86 2.40
N LEU A 145 -9.01 2.06 3.43
CA LEU A 145 -9.52 2.33 4.77
C LEU A 145 -10.29 3.65 4.86
N ALA A 146 -9.97 4.65 4.03
CA ALA A 146 -10.68 5.92 4.02
C ALA A 146 -12.17 5.75 3.69
N TRP A 147 -12.53 4.73 2.93
CA TRP A 147 -13.92 4.41 2.57
C TRP A 147 -14.54 3.34 3.47
N LEU A 148 -13.76 2.34 3.91
CA LEU A 148 -14.28 1.27 4.76
C LEU A 148 -14.61 1.75 6.17
N LEU A 149 -13.80 2.61 6.76
CA LEU A 149 -14.06 3.10 8.11
C LEU A 149 -15.43 3.75 8.26
N PRO A 150 -15.82 4.75 7.45
CA PRO A 150 -17.16 5.32 7.56
C PRO A 150 -18.28 4.40 7.08
N SER A 151 -18.01 3.39 6.27
CA SER A 151 -19.00 2.39 5.89
C SER A 151 -19.32 1.45 7.05
N LEU A 152 -18.31 0.92 7.72
CA LEU A 152 -18.45 -0.08 8.76
C LEU A 152 -18.69 0.51 10.16
N PHE A 153 -18.21 1.72 10.43
CA PHE A 153 -18.29 2.39 11.74
C PHE A 153 -19.13 3.66 11.69
N LYS A 154 -20.36 3.53 11.17
CA LYS A 154 -21.33 4.64 11.10
C LYS A 154 -21.66 5.24 12.46
N ASP A 155 -21.53 4.45 13.52
CA ASP A 155 -21.64 4.88 14.92
C ASP A 155 -20.57 5.88 15.36
N LYS A 156 -19.40 5.85 14.72
CA LYS A 156 -18.31 6.82 14.98
C LYS A 156 -18.34 7.98 13.98
N SER A 157 -18.48 7.70 12.71
CA SER A 157 -18.67 8.69 11.64
C SER A 157 -19.23 8.04 10.39
N ALA A 158 -20.17 8.74 9.76
CA ALA A 158 -20.69 8.36 8.44
C ALA A 158 -19.93 9.05 7.28
N THR A 159 -18.90 9.87 7.53
CA THR A 159 -18.16 10.61 6.52
C THR A 159 -16.67 10.26 6.53
N VAL A 160 -16.01 10.42 5.39
CA VAL A 160 -14.55 10.34 5.31
C VAL A 160 -13.95 11.45 6.16
N ARG A 161 -12.91 11.12 6.91
CA ARG A 161 -12.18 12.02 7.80
C ARG A 161 -10.68 11.87 7.58
N PRO A 162 -9.86 12.81 8.04
CA PRO A 162 -8.42 12.60 8.16
C PRO A 162 -8.08 11.37 9.00
N LEU A 163 -6.97 10.71 8.69
CA LEU A 163 -6.53 9.51 9.41
C LEU A 163 -6.43 9.74 10.93
N ASP A 164 -5.86 10.87 11.34
CA ASP A 164 -5.66 11.17 12.76
C ASP A 164 -6.97 11.26 13.57
N GLU A 165 -8.05 11.73 12.96
CA GLU A 165 -9.38 11.74 13.61
C GLU A 165 -9.93 10.31 13.83
N TRP A 166 -9.64 9.38 12.93
CA TRP A 166 -9.98 7.96 13.11
C TRP A 166 -9.14 7.32 14.20
N LEU A 167 -7.84 7.64 14.25
CA LEU A 167 -6.94 7.15 15.29
C LEU A 167 -7.40 7.61 16.68
N GLU A 168 -7.79 8.87 16.81
CA GLU A 168 -8.36 9.41 18.03
C GLU A 168 -9.67 8.70 18.40
N ALA A 169 -10.58 8.53 17.44
CA ALA A 169 -11.86 7.87 17.65
C ALA A 169 -11.74 6.41 18.12
N PHE A 170 -10.65 5.74 17.79
CA PHE A 170 -10.32 4.38 18.22
C PHE A 170 -9.34 4.30 19.39
N ALA A 171 -8.93 5.45 19.95
CA ALA A 171 -7.90 5.54 21.00
C ALA A 171 -6.58 4.85 20.59
N ILE A 172 -6.25 4.88 19.32
CA ILE A 172 -4.97 4.43 18.80
C ILE A 172 -3.99 5.59 18.95
N GLY A 173 -3.31 5.64 20.12
CA GLY A 173 -2.37 6.71 20.44
C GLY A 173 -1.08 6.64 19.63
N GLY A 174 -0.41 7.78 19.49
CA GLY A 174 0.89 7.93 18.87
C GLY A 174 1.23 9.40 18.63
N ASP A 175 2.51 9.72 18.42
CA ASP A 175 2.93 11.04 17.98
C ASP A 175 2.37 11.30 16.56
N GLN A 176 1.96 12.55 16.28
CA GLN A 176 1.49 12.96 14.97
C GLN A 176 2.63 12.95 13.91
N ARG A 177 3.88 12.91 14.35
CA ARG A 177 5.07 12.82 13.48
C ARG A 177 5.59 11.40 13.43
N ARG A 178 4.85 10.51 12.78
CA ARG A 178 5.26 9.12 12.57
C ARG A 178 6.13 9.00 11.32
N ASP A 179 7.13 8.14 11.37
CA ASP A 179 7.77 7.67 10.15
C ASP A 179 6.83 6.74 9.35
N THR A 180 7.24 6.35 8.15
CA THR A 180 6.40 5.55 7.25
C THR A 180 6.07 4.17 7.85
N MET A 181 7.02 3.54 8.58
CA MET A 181 6.77 2.24 9.21
C MET A 181 5.83 2.37 10.41
N GLU A 182 6.00 3.39 11.24
CA GLU A 182 5.08 3.68 12.35
C GLU A 182 3.67 3.92 11.84
N ASN A 183 3.53 4.67 10.75
CA ASN A 183 2.25 4.89 10.07
C ASN A 183 1.64 3.58 9.57
N THR A 184 2.45 2.73 8.94
CA THR A 184 2.01 1.40 8.48
C THR A 184 1.51 0.53 9.62
N LEU A 185 2.18 0.54 10.78
CA LEU A 185 1.75 -0.21 11.97
C LEU A 185 0.44 0.33 12.56
N VAL A 186 0.25 1.63 12.53
CA VAL A 186 -0.99 2.28 12.97
C VAL A 186 -2.14 1.92 12.04
N LEU A 187 -1.93 1.96 10.72
CA LEU A 187 -2.91 1.51 9.73
C LEU A 187 -3.23 0.02 9.90
N ALA A 188 -2.23 -0.80 10.24
CA ALA A 188 -2.43 -2.22 10.50
C ALA A 188 -3.35 -2.47 11.70
N ARG A 189 -3.22 -1.69 12.77
CA ARG A 189 -4.14 -1.73 13.92
C ARG A 189 -5.56 -1.31 13.54
N LEU A 190 -5.72 -0.25 12.74
CA LEU A 190 -7.03 0.13 12.21
C LEU A 190 -7.63 -0.98 11.36
N PHE A 191 -6.83 -1.62 10.52
CA PHE A 191 -7.32 -2.72 9.68
C PHE A 191 -7.73 -3.95 10.50
N GLN A 192 -7.07 -4.25 11.61
CA GLN A 192 -7.54 -5.28 12.54
C GLN A 192 -8.96 -4.98 13.07
N MET A 193 -9.24 -3.73 13.41
CA MET A 193 -10.57 -3.31 13.86
C MET A 193 -11.59 -3.40 12.71
N VAL A 194 -11.17 -3.07 11.48
CA VAL A 194 -12.01 -3.24 10.28
C VAL A 194 -12.36 -4.70 10.07
N LEU A 195 -11.39 -5.63 10.16
CA LEU A 195 -11.64 -7.08 10.01
C LEU A 195 -12.59 -7.61 11.08
N ALA A 196 -12.44 -7.18 12.33
CA ALA A 196 -13.34 -7.57 13.41
C ALA A 196 -14.78 -7.08 13.12
N ARG A 197 -14.94 -5.81 12.76
CA ARG A 197 -16.26 -5.24 12.43
C ARG A 197 -16.86 -5.86 11.16
N ALA A 198 -16.05 -6.15 10.15
CA ALA A 198 -16.48 -6.81 8.93
C ALA A 198 -17.05 -8.20 9.23
N ASN A 199 -16.38 -8.96 10.11
CA ASN A 199 -16.87 -10.26 10.57
C ASN A 199 -18.24 -10.14 11.28
N ASP A 200 -18.43 -9.15 12.14
CA ASP A 200 -19.71 -8.90 12.80
C ASP A 200 -20.84 -8.54 11.81
N GLN A 201 -20.49 -8.02 10.64
CA GLN A 201 -21.42 -7.67 9.57
C GLN A 201 -21.49 -8.72 8.44
N GLU A 202 -20.97 -9.93 8.68
CA GLU A 202 -20.95 -11.05 7.74
C GLU A 202 -20.19 -10.79 6.43
N ILE A 203 -19.28 -9.82 6.44
CA ILE A 203 -18.29 -9.58 5.39
C ILE A 203 -17.08 -10.45 5.71
N LEU A 204 -17.09 -11.70 5.25
CA LEU A 204 -16.19 -12.73 5.75
C LEU A 204 -14.96 -12.99 4.86
N THR A 205 -14.94 -12.44 3.63
CA THR A 205 -13.89 -12.73 2.64
C THR A 205 -13.20 -11.46 2.14
N ALA A 206 -11.98 -11.60 1.62
CA ALA A 206 -11.25 -10.49 1.02
C ALA A 206 -12.00 -9.90 -0.18
N GLU A 207 -12.65 -10.74 -1.00
CA GLU A 207 -13.45 -10.31 -2.14
C GLU A 207 -14.57 -9.35 -1.70
N LYS A 208 -15.39 -9.75 -0.73
CA LYS A 208 -16.48 -8.92 -0.20
C LYS A 208 -15.96 -7.61 0.42
N LEU A 209 -14.82 -7.66 1.10
CA LEU A 209 -14.23 -6.45 1.69
C LEU A 209 -13.73 -5.47 0.63
N ILE A 210 -13.14 -5.99 -0.46
CA ILE A 210 -12.73 -5.19 -1.62
C ILE A 210 -13.96 -4.57 -2.30
N GLU A 211 -15.03 -5.34 -2.48
CA GLU A 211 -16.29 -4.84 -3.05
C GLU A 211 -16.92 -3.75 -2.19
N GLU A 212 -16.97 -3.94 -0.86
CA GLU A 212 -17.45 -2.92 0.08
C GLU A 212 -16.63 -1.64 -0.02
N SER A 213 -15.31 -1.73 -0.07
CA SER A 213 -14.42 -0.58 -0.25
C SER A 213 -14.70 0.17 -1.54
N LYS A 214 -14.89 -0.54 -2.66
CA LYS A 214 -15.21 0.05 -3.98
C LYS A 214 -16.59 0.68 -3.99
N SER A 215 -17.60 -0.01 -3.46
CA SER A 215 -18.98 0.46 -3.41
C SER A 215 -19.12 1.72 -2.56
N ALA A 216 -18.48 1.76 -1.40
CA ALA A 216 -18.45 2.93 -0.53
C ALA A 216 -17.80 4.15 -1.22
N SER A 217 -16.76 3.94 -2.00
CA SER A 217 -16.10 4.97 -2.81
C SER A 217 -17.01 5.50 -3.92
N PHE A 218 -17.70 4.62 -4.63
CA PHE A 218 -18.57 4.99 -5.75
C PHE A 218 -19.80 5.80 -5.31
N LEU A 219 -20.51 5.33 -4.29
CA LEU A 219 -21.74 5.96 -3.80
C LEU A 219 -21.51 7.42 -3.34
N ARG A 220 -20.33 7.73 -2.80
CA ARG A 220 -20.02 9.07 -2.29
C ARG A 220 -19.42 10.02 -3.32
N ARG A 221 -18.92 9.52 -4.46
CA ARG A 221 -18.52 10.37 -5.60
C ARG A 221 -19.72 10.82 -6.41
N SER A 222 -20.87 10.17 -6.23
CA SER A 222 -22.12 10.43 -6.96
C SER A 222 -23.11 11.26 -6.15
N SER A 223 -22.79 11.65 -4.93
CA SER A 223 -23.58 12.50 -4.02
C SER A 223 -22.95 13.90 -3.91
#